data_79748e135ee9b9384a57b572e4da1879
#
_entry.id   79748e135ee9b9384a57b572e4da1879
#
_cell.length_a   1.000
_cell.length_b   1.000
_cell.length_c   1.000
_cell.angle_alpha   90.00
_cell.angle_beta   90.00
_cell.angle_gamma   90.00
#
_symmetry.space_group_name_H-M   'P 1'
#
loop_
_entity.id
_entity.type
_entity.pdbx_description
1 polymer ?
#
loop_
_entity_poly.entity_id
_entity_poly.type
_entity_poly.pdbx_seq_one_letter_code
_entity_poly.pdbx_strand_id
1 'polypeptide(L)'
;ISKDGGKSWTPIKTALAGTPGAQKIGYSDPSFVVDRTTGTIFLFSVKSYDAGLFQSQLGTDPAARNILHAHVVESHDNGETWVNPRTITDQVTAGYEGKWFTRFASSGEGIQLRYGAHAGRLIQQYAVANAGTTSLMAVSVYSDDHGQTWKPGEPTEGSADENKVVELSDGRLLLNSRTQGTAGQRLETISYDGGQTWGPFRHNWDLTDPRNNASIVRAYPDAPEGSARARVLLFSNADSSSARANGTIRVSYDDGFTWNDGKVFESGEMAYSTLHPLGDGTWGLLYESGGYKNIEFMRLDATYLGLTDPGEEPAPEPQPTPDPTPDPQPTPDPTPDPQPTPEPAPAVTPAHWVN
;
A
#
# COMPACT_ATOMS: atom_id res chain seq x y z
N ILE A 1 -16.02 -12.45 -16.67
CA ILE A 1 -16.85 -12.14 -15.50
C ILE A 1 -17.50 -13.44 -15.04
N SER A 2 -17.56 -13.66 -13.73
CA SER A 2 -18.39 -14.69 -13.11
C SER A 2 -19.54 -14.01 -12.34
N LYS A 3 -20.75 -14.59 -12.42
CA LYS A 3 -21.95 -14.12 -11.70
C LYS A 3 -22.43 -15.14 -10.66
N ASP A 4 -21.68 -16.22 -10.49
CA ASP A 4 -22.03 -17.36 -9.65
C ASP A 4 -20.91 -17.79 -8.70
N GLY A 5 -20.06 -16.83 -8.30
CA GLY A 5 -18.95 -17.05 -7.39
C GLY A 5 -17.84 -17.91 -7.98
N GLY A 6 -17.54 -17.76 -9.27
CA GLY A 6 -16.45 -18.44 -9.96
C GLY A 6 -16.77 -19.84 -10.48
N LYS A 7 -18.04 -20.29 -10.41
CA LYS A 7 -18.44 -21.61 -10.94
C LYS A 7 -18.49 -21.64 -12.46
N SER A 8 -18.84 -20.50 -13.07
CA SER A 8 -18.80 -20.30 -14.51
C SER A 8 -18.29 -18.91 -14.87
N TRP A 9 -17.76 -18.76 -16.07
CA TRP A 9 -17.14 -17.52 -16.55
C TRP A 9 -17.64 -17.16 -17.94
N THR A 10 -17.88 -15.86 -18.16
CA THR A 10 -18.15 -15.35 -19.52
C THR A 10 -16.86 -15.41 -20.36
N PRO A 11 -16.96 -15.36 -21.70
CA PRO A 11 -15.78 -15.12 -22.54
C PRO A 11 -14.99 -13.89 -22.09
N ILE A 12 -13.66 -13.92 -22.30
CA ILE A 12 -12.79 -12.79 -21.98
C ILE A 12 -13.26 -11.54 -22.74
N LYS A 13 -13.40 -10.43 -22.02
CA LYS A 13 -13.70 -9.11 -22.57
C LYS A 13 -12.49 -8.19 -22.38
N THR A 14 -12.20 -7.39 -23.38
CA THR A 14 -11.15 -6.38 -23.33
C THR A 14 -11.70 -5.10 -22.72
N ALA A 15 -11.23 -4.73 -21.53
CA ALA A 15 -11.58 -3.46 -20.88
C ALA A 15 -10.84 -2.28 -21.53
N LEU A 16 -9.55 -2.45 -21.82
CA LEU A 16 -8.68 -1.45 -22.44
C LEU A 16 -7.88 -2.10 -23.57
N ALA A 17 -8.08 -1.64 -24.78
CA ALA A 17 -7.37 -2.15 -25.97
C ALA A 17 -6.08 -1.36 -26.21
N GLY A 18 -4.94 -2.03 -26.20
CA GLY A 18 -3.68 -1.48 -26.67
C GLY A 18 -3.66 -1.34 -28.20
N THR A 19 -2.74 -0.54 -28.70
CA THR A 19 -2.51 -0.34 -30.14
C THR A 19 -1.05 -0.66 -30.47
N PRO A 20 -0.75 -1.53 -31.41
CA PRO A 20 0.62 -1.81 -31.85
C PRO A 20 1.17 -0.76 -32.82
N GLY A 21 2.47 -0.85 -33.14
CA GLY A 21 3.14 -0.07 -34.19
C GLY A 21 3.70 1.27 -33.70
N ALA A 22 3.90 2.20 -34.63
CA ALA A 22 4.55 3.49 -34.36
C ALA A 22 3.75 4.40 -33.42
N GLN A 23 2.43 4.24 -33.39
CA GLN A 23 1.53 4.95 -32.48
C GLN A 23 1.06 4.04 -31.34
N LYS A 24 1.96 3.18 -30.86
CA LYS A 24 1.63 2.19 -29.81
C LYS A 24 1.07 2.83 -28.57
N ILE A 25 0.09 2.15 -27.99
CA ILE A 25 -0.48 2.42 -26.67
C ILE A 25 -0.49 1.10 -25.93
N GLY A 26 0.07 1.06 -24.74
CA GLY A 26 0.03 -0.09 -23.84
C GLY A 26 -0.71 0.22 -22.56
N TYR A 27 -1.33 -0.79 -21.99
CA TYR A 27 -1.91 -0.75 -20.65
C TYR A 27 -1.37 -1.93 -19.85
N SER A 28 -0.99 -1.68 -18.59
CA SER A 28 -0.47 -2.68 -17.67
C SER A 28 -0.90 -2.41 -16.24
N ASP A 29 -0.58 -3.32 -15.35
CA ASP A 29 -0.78 -3.20 -13.90
C ASP A 29 -2.23 -2.86 -13.53
N PRO A 30 -3.21 -3.69 -13.92
CA PRO A 30 -4.62 -3.44 -13.61
C PRO A 30 -4.88 -3.58 -12.11
N SER A 31 -5.63 -2.62 -11.57
CA SER A 31 -6.08 -2.64 -10.17
C SER A 31 -7.49 -2.10 -10.06
N PHE A 32 -8.32 -2.74 -9.23
CA PHE A 32 -9.71 -2.35 -9.06
C PHE A 32 -9.93 -1.64 -7.73
N VAL A 33 -10.81 -0.63 -7.75
CA VAL A 33 -11.40 -0.07 -6.53
C VAL A 33 -12.91 -0.04 -6.72
N VAL A 34 -13.65 -0.56 -5.75
CA VAL A 34 -15.10 -0.57 -5.79
C VAL A 34 -15.64 0.46 -4.80
N ASP A 35 -16.37 1.44 -5.31
CA ASP A 35 -17.19 2.31 -4.48
C ASP A 35 -18.55 1.62 -4.19
N ARG A 36 -18.66 1.08 -3.00
CA ARG A 36 -19.87 0.37 -2.57
C ARG A 36 -21.08 1.28 -2.37
N THR A 37 -20.85 2.59 -2.25
CA THR A 37 -21.93 3.57 -2.09
C THR A 37 -22.65 3.81 -3.41
N THR A 38 -21.89 3.90 -4.51
CA THR A 38 -22.44 4.17 -5.85
C THR A 38 -22.55 2.92 -6.73
N GLY A 39 -21.87 1.82 -6.35
CA GLY A 39 -21.73 0.62 -7.17
C GLY A 39 -20.71 0.78 -8.31
N THR A 40 -19.98 1.89 -8.37
CA THR A 40 -18.99 2.14 -9.42
C THR A 40 -17.74 1.30 -9.19
N ILE A 41 -17.26 0.64 -10.23
CA ILE A 41 -15.97 -0.04 -10.26
C ILE A 41 -14.98 0.83 -11.03
N PHE A 42 -13.88 1.21 -10.38
CA PHE A 42 -12.75 1.88 -11.01
C PHE A 42 -11.70 0.86 -11.40
N LEU A 43 -11.24 0.88 -12.65
CA LEU A 43 -10.10 0.11 -13.12
C LEU A 43 -8.94 1.08 -13.38
N PHE A 44 -7.97 1.04 -12.50
CA PHE A 44 -6.69 1.74 -12.67
C PHE A 44 -5.76 0.93 -13.54
N SER A 45 -4.90 1.62 -14.29
CA SER A 45 -3.85 1.01 -15.08
C SER A 45 -2.72 2.01 -15.34
N VAL A 46 -1.56 1.51 -15.68
CA VAL A 46 -0.54 2.30 -16.36
C VAL A 46 -0.92 2.40 -17.82
N LYS A 47 -0.97 3.63 -18.36
CA LYS A 47 -1.02 3.87 -19.78
C LYS A 47 0.34 4.33 -20.25
N SER A 48 0.94 3.63 -21.20
CA SER A 48 2.26 3.95 -21.74
C SER A 48 2.24 4.05 -23.25
N TYR A 49 3.17 4.82 -23.78
CA TYR A 49 3.44 4.93 -25.20
C TYR A 49 4.86 4.38 -25.48
N ASP A 50 5.88 5.21 -25.32
CA ASP A 50 7.26 4.88 -25.69
C ASP A 50 8.17 4.65 -24.46
N ALA A 51 7.73 5.05 -23.26
CA ALA A 51 8.50 4.92 -22.03
C ALA A 51 8.18 3.63 -21.28
N GLY A 52 9.21 2.98 -20.74
CA GLY A 52 9.10 1.97 -19.69
C GLY A 52 9.22 2.59 -18.30
N LEU A 53 9.19 1.75 -17.26
CA LEU A 53 9.13 2.19 -15.85
C LEU A 53 10.23 3.20 -15.49
N PHE A 54 11.48 2.88 -15.75
CA PHE A 54 12.64 3.73 -15.41
C PHE A 54 13.13 4.60 -16.57
N GLN A 55 12.44 4.58 -17.72
CA GLN A 55 12.66 5.47 -18.87
C GLN A 55 11.66 6.61 -18.92
N SER A 56 10.65 6.61 -18.05
CA SER A 56 9.68 7.68 -17.91
C SER A 56 10.37 8.99 -17.53
N GLN A 57 9.80 10.11 -17.93
CA GLN A 57 10.31 11.44 -17.61
C GLN A 57 9.35 12.20 -16.70
N LEU A 58 9.83 13.31 -16.17
CA LEU A 58 9.00 14.27 -15.43
C LEU A 58 7.92 14.85 -16.36
N GLY A 59 6.75 15.09 -15.78
CA GLY A 59 5.66 15.75 -16.47
C GLY A 59 4.30 15.09 -16.22
N THR A 60 3.27 15.80 -16.63
CA THR A 60 1.86 15.40 -16.44
C THR A 60 1.02 15.60 -17.71
N ASP A 61 1.61 16.11 -18.81
CA ASP A 61 0.90 16.29 -20.07
C ASP A 61 0.39 14.95 -20.60
N PRO A 62 -0.94 14.73 -20.72
CA PRO A 62 -1.52 13.47 -21.14
C PRO A 62 -1.16 13.07 -22.58
N ALA A 63 -0.65 13.99 -23.39
CA ALA A 63 -0.18 13.73 -24.75
C ALA A 63 1.30 13.31 -24.80
N ALA A 64 2.07 13.49 -23.73
CA ALA A 64 3.49 13.18 -23.70
C ALA A 64 3.74 11.67 -23.80
N ARG A 65 4.51 11.27 -24.81
CA ARG A 65 4.76 9.85 -25.11
C ARG A 65 5.89 9.24 -24.28
N ASN A 66 6.70 10.07 -23.66
CA ASN A 66 7.86 9.68 -22.84
C ASN A 66 7.57 9.63 -21.34
N ILE A 67 6.29 9.61 -20.97
CA ILE A 67 5.80 9.56 -19.59
C ILE A 67 4.97 8.28 -19.40
N LEU A 68 5.10 7.61 -18.24
CA LEU A 68 4.12 6.64 -17.78
C LEU A 68 2.96 7.40 -17.14
N HIS A 69 1.77 7.17 -17.67
CA HIS A 69 0.56 7.83 -17.20
C HIS A 69 -0.24 6.98 -16.23
N ALA A 70 -0.75 7.61 -15.19
CA ALA A 70 -1.82 7.05 -14.39
C ALA A 70 -3.13 7.19 -15.17
N HIS A 71 -3.84 6.08 -15.33
CA HIS A 71 -5.06 6.01 -16.12
C HIS A 71 -6.16 5.29 -15.36
N VAL A 72 -7.40 5.71 -15.54
CA VAL A 72 -8.57 5.09 -14.93
C VAL A 72 -9.74 5.06 -15.90
N VAL A 73 -10.52 3.98 -15.82
CA VAL A 73 -11.83 3.83 -16.47
C VAL A 73 -12.85 3.36 -15.43
N GLU A 74 -14.11 3.53 -15.70
CA GLU A 74 -15.22 3.23 -14.80
C GLU A 74 -16.17 2.22 -15.41
N SER A 75 -16.77 1.40 -14.55
CA SER A 75 -17.91 0.56 -14.88
C SER A 75 -19.05 0.81 -13.89
N HIS A 76 -20.27 0.95 -14.42
CA HIS A 76 -21.49 1.11 -13.65
C HIS A 76 -22.44 -0.08 -13.80
N ASP A 77 -21.97 -1.15 -14.41
CA ASP A 77 -22.74 -2.36 -14.75
C ASP A 77 -21.98 -3.65 -14.41
N ASN A 78 -21.23 -3.64 -13.31
CA ASN A 78 -20.46 -4.78 -12.80
C ASN A 78 -19.41 -5.30 -13.79
N GLY A 79 -18.74 -4.39 -14.50
CA GLY A 79 -17.65 -4.72 -15.42
C GLY A 79 -18.11 -5.19 -16.81
N GLU A 80 -19.41 -5.11 -17.13
CA GLU A 80 -19.90 -5.45 -18.45
C GLU A 80 -19.44 -4.46 -19.51
N THR A 81 -19.46 -3.15 -19.20
CA THR A 81 -18.92 -2.08 -20.03
C THR A 81 -18.02 -1.14 -19.23
N TRP A 82 -17.09 -0.49 -19.95
CA TRP A 82 -16.11 0.44 -19.38
C TRP A 82 -16.25 1.79 -20.06
N VAL A 83 -16.39 2.85 -19.26
CA VAL A 83 -16.68 4.22 -19.71
C VAL A 83 -15.72 5.23 -19.07
N ASN A 84 -15.77 6.49 -19.48
CA ASN A 84 -15.03 7.61 -18.92
C ASN A 84 -13.51 7.37 -18.80
N PRO A 85 -12.83 6.91 -19.87
CA PRO A 85 -11.38 6.73 -19.82
C PRO A 85 -10.69 8.08 -19.63
N ARG A 86 -9.89 8.23 -18.57
CA ARG A 86 -9.16 9.46 -18.29
C ARG A 86 -7.75 9.21 -17.77
N THR A 87 -6.85 10.06 -18.20
CA THR A 87 -5.50 10.16 -17.65
C THR A 87 -5.57 11.08 -16.43
N ILE A 88 -5.13 10.58 -15.29
CA ILE A 88 -5.13 11.29 -14.00
C ILE A 88 -3.73 11.52 -13.47
N THR A 89 -2.73 11.57 -14.37
CA THR A 89 -1.32 11.74 -14.01
C THR A 89 -1.08 13.02 -13.21
N ASP A 90 -1.72 14.11 -13.60
CA ASP A 90 -1.70 15.40 -12.91
C ASP A 90 -2.23 15.29 -11.46
N GLN A 91 -3.35 14.60 -11.27
CA GLN A 91 -3.95 14.38 -9.96
C GLN A 91 -3.07 13.51 -9.06
N VAL A 92 -2.60 12.37 -9.58
CA VAL A 92 -1.71 11.44 -8.86
C VAL A 92 -0.37 12.08 -8.49
N THR A 93 0.07 13.09 -9.25
CA THR A 93 1.37 13.74 -9.07
C THR A 93 1.26 15.10 -8.37
N ALA A 94 0.05 15.53 -8.00
CA ALA A 94 -0.19 16.86 -7.44
C ALA A 94 0.74 17.18 -6.24
N GLY A 95 1.50 18.28 -6.35
CA GLY A 95 2.53 18.67 -5.38
C GLY A 95 3.90 17.98 -5.55
N TYR A 96 4.01 17.06 -6.52
CA TYR A 96 5.24 16.30 -6.81
C TYR A 96 5.63 16.34 -8.30
N GLU A 97 5.09 17.27 -9.09
CA GLU A 97 5.24 17.35 -10.55
C GLU A 97 6.71 17.46 -10.99
N GLY A 98 7.52 18.17 -10.20
CA GLY A 98 8.96 18.32 -10.42
C GLY A 98 9.83 17.24 -9.74
N LYS A 99 9.22 16.25 -9.12
CA LYS A 99 9.94 15.23 -8.35
C LYS A 99 9.75 13.82 -8.92
N TRP A 100 8.49 13.38 -9.13
CA TRP A 100 8.22 12.01 -9.56
C TRP A 100 8.29 11.88 -11.08
N PHE A 101 9.27 11.10 -11.55
CA PHE A 101 9.41 10.84 -12.99
C PHE A 101 8.67 9.57 -13.43
N THR A 102 8.35 8.68 -12.50
CA THR A 102 7.61 7.44 -12.76
C THR A 102 6.58 7.17 -11.68
N ARG A 103 5.52 6.47 -12.05
CA ARG A 103 4.40 6.06 -11.20
C ARG A 103 3.63 4.92 -11.82
N PHE A 104 3.15 3.99 -11.01
CA PHE A 104 2.24 2.95 -11.46
C PHE A 104 1.32 2.50 -10.32
N ALA A 105 0.09 2.13 -10.67
CA ALA A 105 -0.84 1.52 -9.73
C ALA A 105 -0.35 0.11 -9.36
N SER A 106 -0.43 -0.23 -8.09
CA SER A 106 -0.11 -1.58 -7.61
C SER A 106 -1.19 -2.55 -8.04
N SER A 107 -0.84 -3.54 -8.87
CA SER A 107 -1.79 -4.48 -9.49
C SER A 107 -2.64 -5.22 -8.45
N GLY A 108 -3.91 -5.46 -8.73
CA GLY A 108 -4.84 -6.21 -7.89
C GLY A 108 -6.03 -5.37 -7.45
N GLU A 109 -6.08 -4.98 -6.20
CA GLU A 109 -7.16 -4.13 -5.69
C GLU A 109 -6.70 -3.09 -4.67
N GLY A 110 -7.42 -1.95 -4.66
CA GLY A 110 -7.44 -1.00 -3.57
C GLY A 110 -8.69 -1.22 -2.70
N ILE A 111 -9.01 -0.28 -1.82
CA ILE A 111 -10.07 -0.42 -0.83
C ILE A 111 -10.98 0.80 -0.74
N GLN A 112 -12.16 0.60 -0.17
CA GLN A 112 -12.99 1.67 0.38
C GLN A 112 -13.00 1.56 1.90
N LEU A 113 -12.65 2.63 2.59
CA LEU A 113 -12.65 2.68 4.06
C LEU A 113 -14.08 2.56 4.60
N ARG A 114 -14.21 1.91 5.75
CA ARG A 114 -15.50 1.67 6.41
C ARG A 114 -15.62 2.35 7.76
N TYR A 115 -14.49 2.61 8.41
CA TYR A 115 -14.45 3.02 9.82
C TYR A 115 -13.97 4.46 9.97
N GLY A 116 -14.33 5.02 11.13
CA GLY A 116 -13.80 6.30 11.58
C GLY A 116 -14.12 7.51 10.69
N ALA A 117 -13.30 8.53 10.81
CA ALA A 117 -13.52 9.82 10.17
C ALA A 117 -13.39 9.83 8.64
N HIS A 118 -12.75 8.81 8.08
CA HIS A 118 -12.52 8.68 6.63
C HIS A 118 -13.39 7.59 5.98
N ALA A 119 -14.46 7.14 6.66
CA ALA A 119 -15.39 6.17 6.09
C ALA A 119 -15.94 6.66 4.74
N GLY A 120 -15.92 5.77 3.75
CA GLY A 120 -16.30 6.09 2.36
C GLY A 120 -15.12 6.47 1.45
N ARG A 121 -13.96 6.84 1.99
CA ARG A 121 -12.75 7.15 1.20
C ARG A 121 -12.35 5.95 0.35
N LEU A 122 -12.10 6.19 -0.93
CA LEU A 122 -11.51 5.22 -1.85
C LEU A 122 -9.99 5.36 -1.83
N ILE A 123 -9.26 4.26 -1.81
CA ILE A 123 -7.79 4.25 -1.82
C ILE A 123 -7.28 3.28 -2.87
N GLN A 124 -6.41 3.77 -3.75
CA GLN A 124 -5.59 2.98 -4.67
C GLN A 124 -4.12 3.19 -4.32
N GLN A 125 -3.37 2.10 -4.17
CA GLN A 125 -1.93 2.16 -3.90
C GLN A 125 -1.13 2.33 -5.19
N TYR A 126 -0.10 3.16 -5.11
CA TYR A 126 0.86 3.42 -6.18
C TYR A 126 2.29 3.20 -5.69
N ALA A 127 3.16 2.90 -6.63
CA ALA A 127 4.61 3.04 -6.46
C ALA A 127 5.11 4.19 -7.33
N VAL A 128 5.96 5.03 -6.76
CA VAL A 128 6.51 6.24 -7.39
C VAL A 128 8.01 6.33 -7.17
N ALA A 129 8.75 7.03 -8.03
CA ALA A 129 10.16 7.34 -7.81
C ALA A 129 10.50 8.78 -8.14
N ASN A 130 11.43 9.35 -7.36
CA ASN A 130 11.98 10.66 -7.62
C ASN A 130 12.97 10.63 -8.79
N ALA A 131 13.05 11.72 -9.55
CA ALA A 131 14.04 11.88 -10.59
C ALA A 131 15.48 11.73 -10.02
N GLY A 132 16.34 11.03 -10.76
CA GLY A 132 17.71 10.77 -10.35
C GLY A 132 17.89 9.52 -9.47
N THR A 133 16.81 8.77 -9.16
CA THR A 133 16.89 7.51 -8.42
C THR A 133 15.97 6.47 -9.03
N THR A 134 16.26 5.19 -8.78
CA THR A 134 15.36 4.07 -9.09
C THR A 134 14.70 3.51 -7.83
N SER A 135 14.92 4.13 -6.67
CA SER A 135 14.28 3.72 -5.42
C SER A 135 12.80 4.08 -5.46
N LEU A 136 11.96 3.08 -5.40
CA LEU A 136 10.51 3.24 -5.35
C LEU A 136 10.05 3.54 -3.92
N MET A 137 8.96 4.29 -3.84
CA MET A 137 8.25 4.64 -2.60
C MET A 137 6.78 4.29 -2.81
N ALA A 138 6.12 3.78 -1.78
CA ALA A 138 4.68 3.58 -1.79
C ALA A 138 3.96 4.90 -1.53
N VAL A 139 2.82 5.10 -2.17
CA VAL A 139 1.94 6.24 -1.92
C VAL A 139 0.48 5.80 -2.06
N SER A 140 -0.36 6.26 -1.15
CA SER A 140 -1.80 6.14 -1.32
C SER A 140 -2.33 7.26 -2.20
N VAL A 141 -3.09 6.91 -3.20
CA VAL A 141 -3.89 7.85 -4.00
C VAL A 141 -5.35 7.65 -3.60
N TYR A 142 -5.98 8.68 -3.07
CA TYR A 142 -7.30 8.57 -2.47
C TYR A 142 -8.31 9.56 -3.06
N SER A 143 -9.59 9.20 -2.92
CA SER A 143 -10.73 10.04 -3.30
C SER A 143 -11.75 10.09 -2.15
N ASP A 144 -12.20 11.31 -1.83
CA ASP A 144 -13.27 11.58 -0.87
C ASP A 144 -14.58 12.01 -1.56
N ASP A 145 -14.65 11.93 -2.88
CA ASP A 145 -15.75 12.40 -3.73
C ASP A 145 -16.24 11.33 -4.72
N HIS A 146 -16.23 10.07 -4.30
CA HIS A 146 -16.68 8.93 -5.11
C HIS A 146 -15.91 8.78 -6.43
N GLY A 147 -14.58 9.03 -6.42
CA GLY A 147 -13.70 8.85 -7.57
C GLY A 147 -13.76 9.96 -8.62
N GLN A 148 -14.43 11.09 -8.34
CA GLN A 148 -14.44 12.25 -9.25
C GLN A 148 -13.05 12.88 -9.33
N THR A 149 -12.38 13.04 -8.17
CA THR A 149 -10.99 13.50 -8.07
C THR A 149 -10.15 12.57 -7.20
N TRP A 150 -8.85 12.52 -7.50
CA TRP A 150 -7.87 11.71 -6.80
C TRP A 150 -6.73 12.59 -6.31
N LYS A 151 -6.21 12.28 -5.12
CA LYS A 151 -5.12 13.04 -4.49
C LYS A 151 -4.05 12.08 -3.97
N PRO A 152 -2.76 12.39 -4.12
CA PRO A 152 -1.72 11.62 -3.46
C PRO A 152 -1.64 12.01 -1.98
N GLY A 153 -1.34 11.03 -1.14
CA GLY A 153 -0.80 11.26 0.19
C GLY A 153 0.71 11.52 0.13
N GLU A 154 1.35 11.57 1.27
CA GLU A 154 2.80 11.61 1.35
C GLU A 154 3.40 10.24 1.02
N PRO A 155 4.50 10.18 0.25
CA PRO A 155 5.16 8.92 -0.04
C PRO A 155 5.84 8.38 1.22
N THR A 156 5.93 7.06 1.32
CA THR A 156 6.74 6.39 2.33
C THR A 156 8.24 6.68 2.12
N GLU A 157 9.06 6.26 3.04
CA GLU A 157 10.50 6.11 2.79
C GLU A 157 10.75 5.17 1.59
N GLY A 158 11.93 5.20 1.03
CA GLY A 158 12.31 4.38 -0.14
C GLY A 158 12.34 2.88 0.13
N SER A 159 12.54 2.10 -0.93
CA SER A 159 12.62 0.63 -0.95
C SER A 159 11.27 -0.11 -0.89
N ALA A 160 10.16 0.60 -1.04
CA ALA A 160 8.84 0.00 -1.28
C ALA A 160 8.55 -0.09 -2.78
N ASP A 161 7.92 -1.19 -3.18
CA ASP A 161 7.53 -1.45 -4.57
C ASP A 161 6.00 -1.68 -4.59
N GLU A 162 5.51 -2.72 -5.28
CA GLU A 162 4.09 -3.07 -5.26
C GLU A 162 3.60 -3.29 -3.83
N ASN A 163 2.55 -2.58 -3.49
CA ASN A 163 2.06 -2.51 -2.11
C ASN A 163 0.54 -2.58 -2.05
N LYS A 164 0.03 -3.07 -0.95
CA LYS A 164 -1.38 -3.18 -0.66
C LYS A 164 -1.71 -2.49 0.65
N VAL A 165 -2.94 -2.08 0.78
CA VAL A 165 -3.46 -1.51 2.01
C VAL A 165 -4.68 -2.29 2.49
N VAL A 166 -4.79 -2.47 3.79
CA VAL A 166 -5.98 -2.99 4.45
C VAL A 166 -6.35 -2.10 5.62
N GLU A 167 -7.64 -1.88 5.83
CA GLU A 167 -8.14 -1.17 6.99
C GLU A 167 -8.22 -2.13 8.17
N LEU A 168 -7.57 -1.81 9.27
CA LEU A 168 -7.54 -2.58 10.51
C LEU A 168 -8.84 -2.42 11.29
N SER A 169 -9.02 -3.26 12.32
CA SER A 169 -10.24 -3.29 13.13
C SER A 169 -10.56 -1.97 13.83
N ASP A 170 -9.57 -1.13 14.07
CA ASP A 170 -9.66 0.16 14.77
C ASP A 170 -9.61 1.38 13.82
N GLY A 171 -9.73 1.16 12.52
CA GLY A 171 -9.72 2.23 11.50
C GLY A 171 -8.34 2.70 11.07
N ARG A 172 -7.25 2.24 11.70
CA ARG A 172 -5.89 2.43 11.16
C ARG A 172 -5.74 1.67 9.85
N LEU A 173 -4.73 2.04 9.07
CA LEU A 173 -4.40 1.31 7.84
C LEU A 173 -3.05 0.62 7.98
N LEU A 174 -2.99 -0.65 7.57
CA LEU A 174 -1.76 -1.39 7.38
C LEU A 174 -1.41 -1.40 5.89
N LEU A 175 -0.23 -0.86 5.55
CA LEU A 175 0.38 -1.02 4.24
C LEU A 175 1.35 -2.19 4.30
N ASN A 176 1.20 -3.14 3.37
CA ASN A 176 2.11 -4.26 3.19
C ASN A 176 2.74 -4.17 1.80
N SER A 177 4.06 -4.11 1.73
CA SER A 177 4.81 -3.86 0.50
C SER A 177 5.82 -4.94 0.17
N ARG A 178 5.96 -5.22 -1.11
CA ARG A 178 7.12 -5.87 -1.70
C ARG A 178 8.36 -5.00 -1.46
N THR A 179 9.49 -5.62 -1.12
CA THR A 179 10.77 -4.90 -1.05
C THR A 179 11.33 -4.68 -2.45
N GLN A 180 11.96 -3.55 -2.67
CA GLN A 180 12.72 -3.32 -3.90
C GLN A 180 14.16 -3.83 -3.81
N GLY A 181 14.70 -3.89 -2.60
CA GLY A 181 16.09 -4.29 -2.34
C GLY A 181 16.29 -5.80 -2.26
N THR A 182 16.58 -6.29 -1.06
CA THR A 182 16.85 -7.71 -0.79
C THR A 182 15.53 -8.48 -0.66
N ALA A 183 15.43 -9.64 -1.31
CA ALA A 183 14.34 -10.57 -1.09
C ALA A 183 14.38 -11.16 0.32
N GLY A 184 13.29 -11.68 0.79
CA GLY A 184 13.20 -12.43 2.05
C GLY A 184 11.94 -12.15 2.84
N GLN A 185 11.53 -10.91 3.06
CA GLN A 185 10.37 -10.56 3.85
C GLN A 185 9.58 -9.40 3.25
N ARG A 186 8.33 -9.25 3.71
CA ARG A 186 7.50 -8.08 3.40
C ARG A 186 7.88 -6.89 4.28
N LEU A 187 7.63 -5.68 3.75
CA LEU A 187 7.69 -4.42 4.51
C LEU A 187 6.29 -4.01 4.93
N GLU A 188 6.17 -3.47 6.14
CA GLU A 188 4.90 -2.98 6.66
C GLU A 188 5.04 -1.63 7.33
N THR A 189 4.00 -0.82 7.24
CA THR A 189 3.87 0.45 7.97
C THR A 189 2.41 0.75 8.25
N ILE A 190 2.16 1.66 9.19
CA ILE A 190 0.82 2.05 9.65
C ILE A 190 0.54 3.51 9.30
N SER A 191 -0.69 3.78 8.88
CA SER A 191 -1.27 5.11 8.78
C SER A 191 -2.37 5.29 9.81
N TYR A 192 -2.43 6.48 10.42
CA TYR A 192 -3.42 6.89 11.40
C TYR A 192 -4.41 7.94 10.85
N ASP A 193 -4.25 8.35 9.62
CA ASP A 193 -4.96 9.47 8.97
C ASP A 193 -5.62 9.10 7.64
N GLY A 194 -5.98 7.82 7.50
CA GLY A 194 -6.66 7.32 6.30
C GLY A 194 -5.77 7.29 5.06
N GLY A 195 -4.48 7.00 5.24
CA GLY A 195 -3.52 6.82 4.15
C GLY A 195 -2.84 8.09 3.65
N GLN A 196 -3.00 9.22 4.36
CA GLN A 196 -2.36 10.47 3.98
C GLN A 196 -0.88 10.49 4.32
N THR A 197 -0.51 9.94 5.49
CA THR A 197 0.88 9.77 5.92
C THR A 197 1.14 8.36 6.44
N TRP A 198 2.40 7.96 6.45
CA TRP A 198 2.85 6.64 6.84
C TRP A 198 4.00 6.71 7.84
N GLY A 199 3.99 5.81 8.82
CA GLY A 199 5.11 5.64 9.74
C GLY A 199 6.33 4.99 9.09
N PRO A 200 7.40 4.74 9.86
CA PRO A 200 8.57 4.02 9.37
C PRO A 200 8.24 2.56 9.04
N PHE A 201 8.95 1.99 8.07
CA PHE A 201 8.81 0.58 7.72
C PHE A 201 9.37 -0.34 8.80
N ARG A 202 8.71 -1.48 8.97
CA ARG A 202 9.20 -2.66 9.68
C ARG A 202 9.20 -3.86 8.74
N HIS A 203 10.10 -4.83 8.98
CA HIS A 203 10.02 -6.13 8.32
C HIS A 203 8.98 -7.02 9.03
N ASN A 204 8.15 -7.69 8.26
CA ASN A 204 7.30 -8.75 8.77
C ASN A 204 8.02 -10.10 8.55
N TRP A 205 8.51 -10.71 9.63
CA TRP A 205 9.30 -11.93 9.59
C TRP A 205 8.49 -13.19 9.33
N ASP A 206 7.17 -13.14 9.55
CA ASP A 206 6.25 -14.25 9.25
C ASP A 206 5.93 -14.36 7.76
N LEU A 207 6.16 -13.31 6.99
CA LEU A 207 5.80 -13.19 5.59
C LEU A 207 7.04 -13.24 4.68
N THR A 208 7.47 -14.45 4.36
CA THR A 208 8.56 -14.69 3.38
C THR A 208 8.12 -14.26 1.99
N ASP A 209 9.00 -13.56 1.24
CA ASP A 209 8.67 -13.01 -0.07
C ASP A 209 9.88 -12.92 -1.02
N PRO A 210 9.76 -13.32 -2.29
CA PRO A 210 10.84 -13.26 -3.28
C PRO A 210 10.91 -11.94 -4.03
N ARG A 211 10.41 -10.86 -3.49
CA ARG A 211 10.12 -9.59 -4.16
C ARG A 211 8.99 -9.76 -5.19
N ASN A 212 7.81 -10.07 -4.67
CA ASN A 212 6.63 -10.35 -5.48
C ASN A 212 5.44 -9.51 -5.02
N ASN A 213 4.46 -9.30 -5.91
CA ASN A 213 3.18 -8.73 -5.50
C ASN A 213 2.44 -9.74 -4.60
N ALA A 214 1.65 -9.24 -3.68
CA ALA A 214 0.87 -10.01 -2.74
C ALA A 214 -0.54 -9.46 -2.62
N SER A 215 -1.40 -10.14 -1.89
CA SER A 215 -2.73 -9.64 -1.55
C SER A 215 -2.96 -9.73 -0.05
N ILE A 216 -3.59 -8.71 0.52
CA ILE A 216 -4.02 -8.66 1.90
C ILE A 216 -5.44 -8.12 1.94
N VAL A 217 -6.34 -8.83 2.61
CA VAL A 217 -7.76 -8.44 2.70
C VAL A 217 -8.31 -8.76 4.09
N ARG A 218 -9.34 -8.02 4.50
CA ARG A 218 -10.12 -8.40 5.67
C ARG A 218 -11.01 -9.61 5.32
N ALA A 219 -10.96 -10.66 6.14
CA ALA A 219 -11.74 -11.86 5.91
C ALA A 219 -13.26 -11.59 5.99
N TYR A 220 -13.67 -10.73 6.92
CA TYR A 220 -15.06 -10.34 7.14
C TYR A 220 -15.24 -8.85 6.86
N PRO A 221 -15.41 -8.44 5.59
CA PRO A 221 -15.41 -7.01 5.21
C PRO A 221 -16.51 -6.19 5.86
N ASP A 222 -17.63 -6.81 6.24
CA ASP A 222 -18.78 -6.13 6.85
C ASP A 222 -18.78 -6.20 8.39
N ALA A 223 -17.70 -6.73 8.99
CA ALA A 223 -17.58 -6.80 10.44
C ALA A 223 -17.62 -5.40 11.07
N PRO A 224 -18.28 -5.22 12.24
CA PRO A 224 -18.27 -3.94 12.95
C PRO A 224 -16.86 -3.53 13.38
N GLU A 225 -16.63 -2.21 13.44
CA GLU A 225 -15.39 -1.64 13.97
C GLU A 225 -15.09 -2.20 15.37
N GLY A 226 -13.85 -2.55 15.64
CA GLY A 226 -13.38 -3.09 16.91
C GLY A 226 -13.75 -4.55 17.20
N SER A 227 -14.60 -5.19 16.37
CA SER A 227 -15.03 -6.57 16.61
C SER A 227 -13.92 -7.59 16.39
N ALA A 228 -14.06 -8.76 16.97
CA ALA A 228 -13.13 -9.87 16.77
C ALA A 228 -13.02 -10.29 15.30
N ARG A 229 -14.14 -10.30 14.55
CA ARG A 229 -14.15 -10.57 13.12
C ARG A 229 -13.40 -9.50 12.30
N ALA A 230 -13.46 -8.22 12.71
CA ALA A 230 -12.77 -7.15 12.02
C ALA A 230 -11.24 -7.29 12.04
N ARG A 231 -10.69 -8.03 13.02
CA ARG A 231 -9.26 -8.31 13.17
C ARG A 231 -8.75 -9.41 12.27
N VAL A 232 -9.65 -10.18 11.65
CA VAL A 232 -9.25 -11.33 10.84
C VAL A 232 -8.84 -10.88 9.45
N LEU A 233 -7.57 -11.09 9.13
CA LEU A 233 -7.00 -10.80 7.81
C LEU A 233 -6.59 -12.09 7.10
N LEU A 234 -6.67 -12.06 5.77
CA LEU A 234 -6.12 -13.07 4.88
C LEU A 234 -4.99 -12.44 4.06
N PHE A 235 -3.92 -13.20 3.86
CA PHE A 235 -2.76 -12.80 3.07
C PHE A 235 -2.39 -13.91 2.09
N SER A 236 -2.07 -13.58 0.83
CA SER A 236 -1.57 -14.53 -0.15
C SER A 236 -0.37 -14.00 -0.90
N ASN A 237 0.65 -14.84 -1.07
CA ASN A 237 1.84 -14.53 -1.84
C ASN A 237 2.60 -15.81 -2.27
N ALA A 238 3.68 -15.63 -3.02
CA ALA A 238 4.70 -16.65 -3.20
C ALA A 238 5.55 -16.76 -1.93
N ASP A 239 5.41 -17.86 -1.18
CA ASP A 239 6.12 -18.08 0.08
C ASP A 239 7.50 -18.69 -0.20
N SER A 240 8.42 -17.87 -0.63
CA SER A 240 9.79 -18.22 -0.93
C SER A 240 10.69 -17.00 -0.76
N SER A 241 11.91 -17.19 -0.33
CA SER A 241 12.90 -16.11 -0.24
C SER A 241 13.64 -15.83 -1.54
N SER A 242 13.46 -16.63 -2.60
CA SER A 242 14.30 -16.58 -3.79
C SER A 242 13.58 -16.75 -5.13
N ALA A 243 12.41 -17.41 -5.13
CA ALA A 243 11.70 -17.76 -6.36
C ALA A 243 10.20 -17.40 -6.27
N ARG A 244 9.59 -17.09 -7.39
CA ARG A 244 8.13 -16.93 -7.51
C ARG A 244 7.47 -18.31 -7.56
N ALA A 245 7.33 -18.91 -6.38
CA ALA A 245 6.84 -20.27 -6.18
C ALA A 245 6.21 -20.40 -4.80
N ASN A 246 5.58 -21.53 -4.54
CA ASN A 246 4.96 -21.83 -3.25
C ASN A 246 3.82 -20.86 -2.90
N GLY A 247 2.84 -20.74 -3.76
CA GLY A 247 1.64 -19.94 -3.49
C GLY A 247 1.01 -20.35 -2.16
N THR A 248 1.05 -19.45 -1.17
CA THR A 248 0.61 -19.72 0.20
C THR A 248 -0.39 -18.67 0.63
N ILE A 249 -1.45 -19.12 1.32
CA ILE A 249 -2.42 -18.26 1.98
C ILE A 249 -2.30 -18.40 3.50
N ARG A 250 -2.32 -17.27 4.21
CA ARG A 250 -2.19 -17.18 5.65
C ARG A 250 -3.37 -16.45 6.27
N VAL A 251 -3.62 -16.73 7.54
CA VAL A 251 -4.65 -16.09 8.37
C VAL A 251 -3.99 -15.40 9.54
N SER A 252 -4.42 -14.18 9.81
CA SER A 252 -4.14 -13.43 11.04
C SER A 252 -5.45 -13.20 11.79
N TYR A 253 -5.42 -13.23 13.14
CA TYR A 253 -6.55 -12.93 14.03
C TYR A 253 -6.33 -11.66 14.86
N ASP A 254 -5.24 -10.94 14.60
CA ASP A 254 -4.76 -9.83 15.41
C ASP A 254 -4.31 -8.62 14.56
N ASP A 255 -5.10 -8.30 13.51
CA ASP A 255 -4.82 -7.18 12.63
C ASP A 255 -3.47 -7.27 11.88
N GLY A 256 -3.01 -8.50 11.59
CA GLY A 256 -1.75 -8.73 10.87
C GLY A 256 -0.50 -8.66 11.74
N PHE A 257 -0.64 -8.63 13.06
CA PHE A 257 0.51 -8.64 13.96
C PHE A 257 1.24 -9.99 13.95
N THR A 258 0.47 -11.09 13.94
CA THR A 258 0.98 -12.46 13.75
C THR A 258 0.22 -13.18 12.65
N TRP A 259 0.89 -14.14 12.01
CA TRP A 259 0.33 -14.96 10.95
C TRP A 259 0.55 -16.44 11.24
N ASN A 260 -0.41 -17.28 10.87
CA ASN A 260 -0.24 -18.73 10.98
C ASN A 260 0.78 -19.25 9.94
N ASP A 261 1.15 -20.55 10.02
CA ASP A 261 2.10 -21.19 9.08
C ASP A 261 1.63 -21.16 7.62
N GLY A 262 0.33 -20.90 7.42
CA GLY A 262 -0.29 -20.81 6.11
C GLY A 262 -0.60 -22.16 5.49
N LYS A 263 -1.25 -22.09 4.35
CA LYS A 263 -1.61 -23.24 3.52
C LYS A 263 -1.17 -23.01 2.09
N VAL A 264 -0.36 -23.95 1.57
CA VAL A 264 0.06 -23.94 0.17
C VAL A 264 -1.13 -24.30 -0.70
N PHE A 265 -1.49 -23.41 -1.64
CA PHE A 265 -2.50 -23.64 -2.66
C PHE A 265 -1.90 -24.00 -4.02
N GLU A 266 -0.66 -23.56 -4.28
CA GLU A 266 0.09 -23.86 -5.49
C GLU A 266 1.56 -24.15 -5.13
N SER A 267 1.98 -25.39 -5.28
CA SER A 267 3.35 -25.81 -4.91
C SER A 267 4.40 -25.52 -5.97
N GLY A 268 3.96 -25.16 -7.18
CA GLY A 268 4.82 -24.86 -8.30
C GLY A 268 5.15 -23.38 -8.45
N GLU A 269 5.45 -22.99 -9.69
CA GLU A 269 5.65 -21.60 -10.07
C GLU A 269 4.35 -20.83 -9.90
N MET A 270 4.35 -19.83 -9.00
CA MET A 270 3.26 -18.92 -8.72
C MET A 270 3.82 -17.51 -8.58
N ALA A 271 3.23 -16.55 -9.30
CA ALA A 271 3.67 -15.17 -9.25
C ALA A 271 2.66 -14.29 -8.48
N TYR A 272 1.82 -13.54 -9.15
CA TYR A 272 0.90 -12.62 -8.50
C TYR A 272 -0.38 -13.32 -8.05
N SER A 273 -0.96 -12.83 -6.98
CA SER A 273 -2.26 -13.29 -6.48
C SER A 273 -3.12 -12.13 -5.99
N THR A 274 -4.43 -12.32 -6.08
CA THR A 274 -5.42 -11.38 -5.55
C THR A 274 -6.51 -12.16 -4.84
N LEU A 275 -6.71 -11.85 -3.56
CA LEU A 275 -7.79 -12.36 -2.71
C LEU A 275 -8.95 -11.39 -2.71
N HIS A 276 -10.19 -11.90 -2.66
CA HIS A 276 -11.37 -11.06 -2.46
C HIS A 276 -12.47 -11.86 -1.74
N PRO A 277 -13.12 -11.30 -0.70
CA PRO A 277 -14.31 -11.89 -0.08
C PRO A 277 -15.49 -11.88 -1.06
N LEU A 278 -16.16 -13.02 -1.26
CA LEU A 278 -17.26 -13.15 -2.24
C LEU A 278 -18.65 -12.79 -1.67
N GLY A 279 -18.74 -12.41 -0.39
CA GLY A 279 -19.97 -11.97 0.24
C GLY A 279 -20.91 -13.09 0.71
N ASP A 280 -20.56 -14.35 0.45
CA ASP A 280 -21.34 -15.53 0.81
C ASP A 280 -20.64 -16.45 1.84
N GLY A 281 -19.68 -15.89 2.57
CA GLY A 281 -18.85 -16.64 3.53
C GLY A 281 -17.72 -17.44 2.86
N THR A 282 -17.41 -17.13 1.60
CA THR A 282 -16.28 -17.71 0.87
C THR A 282 -15.40 -16.60 0.30
N TRP A 283 -14.21 -16.97 -0.17
CA TRP A 283 -13.21 -16.06 -0.74
C TRP A 283 -12.80 -16.55 -2.12
N GLY A 284 -12.58 -15.61 -3.03
CA GLY A 284 -11.98 -15.87 -4.33
C GLY A 284 -10.49 -15.59 -4.28
N LEU A 285 -9.69 -16.46 -4.86
CA LEU A 285 -8.27 -16.29 -5.09
C LEU A 285 -8.01 -16.40 -6.58
N LEU A 286 -7.54 -15.31 -7.19
CA LEU A 286 -7.05 -15.29 -8.56
C LEU A 286 -5.52 -15.25 -8.53
N TYR A 287 -4.84 -16.08 -9.31
CA TYR A 287 -3.39 -16.14 -9.29
C TYR A 287 -2.77 -16.57 -10.63
N GLU A 288 -1.52 -16.18 -10.82
CA GLU A 288 -0.69 -16.56 -11.97
C GLU A 288 0.09 -17.84 -11.66
N SER A 289 0.03 -18.83 -12.55
CA SER A 289 0.72 -20.10 -12.38
C SER A 289 1.51 -20.53 -13.63
N GLY A 290 2.30 -21.62 -13.50
CA GLY A 290 2.99 -22.25 -14.60
C GLY A 290 3.93 -21.33 -15.39
N GLY A 291 4.64 -20.42 -14.73
CA GLY A 291 5.53 -19.46 -15.38
C GLY A 291 4.76 -18.45 -16.24
N TYR A 292 3.71 -17.88 -15.71
CA TYR A 292 2.81 -16.88 -16.36
C TYR A 292 1.98 -17.42 -17.54
N LYS A 293 1.81 -18.72 -17.64
CA LYS A 293 1.01 -19.31 -18.72
C LYS A 293 -0.48 -19.33 -18.41
N ASN A 294 -0.83 -19.38 -17.13
CA ASN A 294 -2.20 -19.51 -16.68
C ASN A 294 -2.57 -18.38 -15.72
N ILE A 295 -3.82 -17.97 -15.77
CA ILE A 295 -4.52 -17.22 -14.71
C ILE A 295 -5.56 -18.18 -14.16
N GLU A 296 -5.43 -18.54 -12.88
CA GLU A 296 -6.28 -19.55 -12.24
C GLU A 296 -7.14 -18.90 -11.17
N PHE A 297 -8.31 -19.47 -10.94
CA PHE A 297 -9.24 -19.04 -9.92
C PHE A 297 -9.57 -20.21 -8.99
N MET A 298 -9.45 -19.95 -7.68
CA MET A 298 -9.92 -20.86 -6.63
C MET A 298 -10.99 -20.18 -5.80
N ARG A 299 -12.04 -20.93 -5.46
CA ARG A 299 -12.99 -20.56 -4.44
C ARG A 299 -12.62 -21.27 -3.14
N LEU A 300 -12.46 -20.49 -2.09
CA LEU A 300 -11.99 -20.94 -0.79
C LEU A 300 -13.13 -20.83 0.23
N ASP A 301 -13.26 -21.81 1.09
CA ASP A 301 -14.16 -21.78 2.24
C ASP A 301 -13.38 -21.75 3.57
N ALA A 302 -14.08 -21.55 4.67
CA ALA A 302 -13.49 -21.50 6.00
C ALA A 302 -12.75 -22.79 6.36
N THR A 303 -13.27 -23.95 5.94
CA THR A 303 -12.66 -25.26 6.20
C THR A 303 -11.32 -25.38 5.48
N TYR A 304 -11.29 -24.97 4.19
CA TYR A 304 -10.06 -24.97 3.43
C TYR A 304 -8.99 -24.06 4.07
N LEU A 305 -9.39 -22.87 4.52
CA LEU A 305 -8.49 -21.89 5.13
C LEU A 305 -8.07 -22.29 6.56
N GLY A 306 -8.74 -23.25 7.19
CA GLY A 306 -8.60 -23.51 8.62
C GLY A 306 -9.06 -22.32 9.46
N LEU A 307 -10.00 -21.55 8.92
CA LEU A 307 -10.50 -20.32 9.54
C LEU A 307 -11.49 -20.69 10.65
N THR A 308 -11.19 -20.23 11.86
CA THR A 308 -12.13 -20.27 12.97
C THR A 308 -12.83 -18.92 13.05
N ASP A 309 -14.17 -18.92 12.97
CA ASP A 309 -14.94 -17.70 13.15
C ASP A 309 -14.89 -17.25 14.61
N PRO A 310 -14.29 -16.08 14.92
CA PRO A 310 -14.17 -15.62 16.31
C PRO A 310 -15.48 -15.07 16.89
N GLY A 311 -16.60 -15.12 16.14
CA GLY A 311 -17.87 -14.53 16.53
C GLY A 311 -17.94 -13.03 16.30
N GLU A 312 -19.11 -12.44 16.60
CA GLU A 312 -19.36 -11.00 16.44
C GLU A 312 -19.06 -10.18 17.71
N GLU A 313 -18.56 -10.80 18.76
CA GLU A 313 -18.29 -10.10 20.00
C GLU A 313 -17.36 -8.90 19.76
N PRO A 314 -17.66 -7.74 20.35
CA PRO A 314 -16.76 -6.60 20.28
C PRO A 314 -15.42 -6.98 20.90
N ALA A 315 -14.35 -6.50 20.32
CA ALA A 315 -13.02 -6.65 20.91
C ALA A 315 -13.04 -6.12 22.36
N PRO A 316 -12.27 -6.72 23.29
CA PRO A 316 -12.10 -6.15 24.62
C PRO A 316 -11.66 -4.68 24.46
N GLU A 317 -12.27 -3.80 25.26
CA GLU A 317 -11.92 -2.36 25.21
C GLU A 317 -10.40 -2.19 25.21
N PRO A 318 -9.85 -1.31 24.37
CA PRO A 318 -8.42 -1.06 24.36
C PRO A 318 -7.99 -0.72 25.79
N GLN A 319 -6.99 -1.44 26.28
CA GLN A 319 -6.40 -1.09 27.57
C GLN A 319 -6.08 0.41 27.53
N PRO A 320 -6.42 1.16 28.59
CA PRO A 320 -6.12 2.58 28.62
C PRO A 320 -4.64 2.75 28.27
N THR A 321 -4.39 3.58 27.27
CA THR A 321 -3.02 3.98 26.92
C THR A 321 -2.32 4.37 28.21
N PRO A 322 -1.14 3.83 28.52
CA PRO A 322 -0.40 4.26 29.69
C PRO A 322 -0.32 5.78 29.61
N ASP A 323 -0.64 6.42 30.74
CA ASP A 323 -0.55 7.87 30.88
C ASP A 323 0.74 8.36 30.22
N PRO A 324 0.69 9.43 29.42
CA PRO A 324 1.89 9.98 28.83
C PRO A 324 2.92 10.14 29.95
N THR A 325 4.09 9.56 29.74
CA THR A 325 5.22 9.72 30.66
C THR A 325 5.30 11.20 31.01
N PRO A 326 5.26 11.58 32.30
CA PRO A 326 5.31 13.00 32.66
C PRO A 326 6.50 13.63 31.97
N ASP A 327 6.27 14.80 31.38
CA ASP A 327 7.32 15.58 30.73
C ASP A 327 8.56 15.60 31.63
N PRO A 328 9.76 15.41 31.09
CA PRO A 328 10.97 15.49 31.88
C PRO A 328 10.96 16.83 32.59
N GLN A 329 11.08 16.80 33.91
CA GLN A 329 11.22 18.01 34.71
C GLN A 329 12.26 18.93 34.05
N PRO A 330 11.97 20.22 33.93
CA PRO A 330 12.94 21.14 33.37
C PRO A 330 14.25 21.00 34.13
N THR A 331 15.30 20.75 33.41
CA THR A 331 16.65 20.73 33.96
C THR A 331 16.86 22.03 34.74
N PRO A 332 17.35 21.98 35.98
CA PRO A 332 17.65 23.20 36.72
C PRO A 332 18.59 24.07 35.90
N ASP A 333 18.30 25.36 35.86
CA ASP A 333 19.14 26.35 35.18
C ASP A 333 20.62 26.13 35.53
N PRO A 334 21.54 26.20 34.56
CA PRO A 334 22.93 26.07 34.83
C PRO A 334 23.37 27.13 35.86
N THR A 335 23.99 26.66 36.89
CA THR A 335 24.61 27.55 37.92
C THR A 335 25.41 28.60 37.20
N PRO A 336 25.23 29.90 37.51
CA PRO A 336 25.99 30.95 36.85
C PRO A 336 27.49 30.74 37.03
N ASP A 337 28.23 30.86 35.97
CA ASP A 337 29.68 30.77 35.95
C ASP A 337 30.29 31.66 37.05
N PRO A 338 31.28 31.20 37.82
CA PRO A 338 31.96 32.03 38.81
C PRO A 338 32.53 33.25 38.11
N GLN A 339 32.24 34.42 38.64
CA GLN A 339 32.80 35.68 38.15
C GLN A 339 34.34 35.56 38.10
N PRO A 340 34.97 36.05 37.03
CA PRO A 340 36.40 36.05 36.93
C PRO A 340 37.03 36.86 38.06
N THR A 341 37.94 36.24 38.76
CA THR A 341 38.76 36.90 39.79
C THR A 341 39.47 38.11 39.16
N PRO A 342 39.45 39.31 39.77
CA PRO A 342 40.13 40.46 39.23
C PRO A 342 41.65 40.20 39.13
N GLU A 343 42.20 40.52 37.99
CA GLU A 343 43.62 40.42 37.69
C GLU A 343 44.45 41.28 38.70
N PRO A 344 45.54 40.78 39.27
CA PRO A 344 46.37 41.57 40.20
C PRO A 344 46.99 42.76 39.46
N ALA A 345 46.93 43.91 40.05
CA ALA A 345 47.50 45.16 39.53
C ALA A 345 49.01 44.98 39.23
N PRO A 346 49.55 45.56 38.16
CA PRO A 346 50.95 45.44 37.81
C PRO A 346 51.87 46.06 38.90
N ALA A 347 52.88 45.29 39.24
CA ALA A 347 53.87 45.73 40.22
C ALA A 347 54.65 46.99 39.69
N VAL A 348 54.63 48.04 40.46
CA VAL A 348 55.39 49.25 40.17
C VAL A 348 56.89 49.01 40.50
N THR A 349 57.68 48.95 39.49
CA THR A 349 59.20 48.89 39.67
C THR A 349 59.70 50.28 40.07
N PRO A 350 60.53 50.39 41.16
CA PRO A 350 61.07 51.66 41.51
C PRO A 350 62.18 52.06 40.51
N ALA A 351 62.15 53.33 40.08
CA ALA A 351 63.18 53.90 39.23
C ALA A 351 64.49 54.07 40.01
N HIS A 352 65.54 53.46 39.53
CA HIS A 352 66.92 53.73 39.97
C HIS A 352 67.44 55.02 39.29
N TRP A 353 67.75 56.01 40.11
CA TRP A 353 68.57 57.14 39.70
C TRP A 353 70.00 56.73 39.79
N VAL A 354 70.79 56.92 38.72
CA VAL A 354 72.25 56.89 38.72
C VAL A 354 72.75 58.23 38.17
N ASN A 355 73.68 58.77 38.86
CA ASN A 355 74.41 60.08 38.63
C ASN A 355 74.98 60.23 37.22
#